data_29e6b264b3d9ac30ba8b8867638b832d
#
_entry.id   29e6b264b3d9ac30ba8b8867638b832d
#
_cell.length_a   1.000
_cell.length_b   1.000
_cell.length_c   1.000
_cell.angle_alpha   90.00
_cell.angle_beta   90.00
_cell.angle_gamma   90.00
#
_symmetry.space_group_name_H-M   'P 1'
#
loop_
_entity.id
_entity.type
_entity.pdbx_description
1 polymer ?
#
loop_
_entity_poly.entity_id
_entity_poly.type
_entity_poly.pdbx_seq_one_letter_code
_entity_poly.pdbx_strand_id
1 'polypeptide(L)'
;MMLLSQTVGRPVVSAADAAQVGTVAGLVVEPDGALITALRLDGVKDGGDVVAWRDVHAVGPDAVVVGTTGVARFASADGADRQNLLGKRLLTELGDEAGTLADVAFDPESGRIDTLHSSRGERIPGVRLLGVGAYAVVVGVGGEKSL
;
A
#
# COMPACT_ATOMS: atom_id res chain seq x y z
N MET A 1 -4.99 -12.58 -5.62
CA MET A 1 -5.04 -11.15 -5.33
C MET A 1 -5.22 -10.96 -3.83
N MET A 2 -4.54 -9.98 -3.27
CA MET A 2 -4.54 -9.79 -1.84
C MET A 2 -5.19 -8.45 -1.49
N LEU A 3 -5.90 -8.38 -0.38
CA LEU A 3 -6.51 -7.12 0.04
C LEU A 3 -5.67 -6.48 1.13
N LEU A 4 -5.47 -5.18 1.03
CA LEU A 4 -4.69 -4.46 2.02
C LEU A 4 -5.31 -4.56 3.40
N SER A 5 -6.64 -4.49 3.49
CA SER A 5 -7.29 -4.56 4.78
C SER A 5 -7.03 -5.89 5.48
N GLN A 6 -6.77 -6.93 4.72
CA GLN A 6 -6.48 -8.23 5.29
C GLN A 6 -5.01 -8.40 5.59
N THR A 7 -4.18 -7.52 5.06
CA THR A 7 -2.73 -7.62 5.25
C THR A 7 -2.26 -6.76 6.43
N VAL A 8 -2.94 -5.66 6.68
CA VAL A 8 -2.57 -4.77 7.78
C VAL A 8 -2.69 -5.56 9.09
N GLY A 9 -1.69 -5.46 9.92
CA GLY A 9 -1.65 -6.15 11.20
C GLY A 9 -0.94 -7.48 11.16
N ARG A 10 -0.62 -8.01 9.97
CA ARG A 10 0.10 -9.27 9.93
C ARG A 10 1.53 -9.08 10.41
N PRO A 11 2.09 -10.08 11.07
CA PRO A 11 3.47 -9.96 11.51
C PRO A 11 4.41 -9.98 10.31
N VAL A 12 5.50 -9.24 10.43
CA VAL A 12 6.55 -9.21 9.43
C VAL A 12 7.74 -9.93 10.04
N VAL A 13 8.20 -10.95 9.36
CA VAL A 13 9.21 -11.85 9.89
C VAL A 13 10.41 -11.86 8.96
N SER A 14 11.60 -11.80 9.53
CA SER A 14 12.82 -11.86 8.76
C SER A 14 13.12 -13.30 8.39
N ALA A 15 13.38 -13.56 7.13
CA ALA A 15 13.71 -14.92 6.69
C ALA A 15 15.04 -15.38 7.24
N ALA A 16 15.93 -14.45 7.53
CA ALA A 16 17.28 -14.84 7.95
C ALA A 16 17.29 -15.47 9.33
N ASP A 17 16.53 -14.93 10.26
CA ASP A 17 16.55 -15.42 11.62
C ASP A 17 15.17 -15.70 12.18
N ALA A 18 14.17 -15.65 11.36
CA ALA A 18 12.78 -15.94 11.75
C ALA A 18 12.29 -15.05 12.88
N ALA A 19 12.87 -13.87 13.02
CA ALA A 19 12.46 -12.96 14.07
C ALA A 19 11.39 -12.02 13.56
N GLN A 20 10.46 -11.67 14.41
CA GLN A 20 9.44 -10.71 14.04
C GLN A 20 10.03 -9.32 14.12
N VAL A 21 9.95 -8.56 13.05
CA VAL A 21 10.50 -7.22 13.01
C VAL A 21 9.45 -6.15 13.16
N GLY A 22 8.19 -6.49 13.05
CA GLY A 22 7.12 -5.52 13.19
C GLY A 22 5.83 -6.10 12.68
N THR A 23 4.85 -5.25 12.44
CA THR A 23 3.59 -5.65 11.81
C THR A 23 3.32 -4.71 10.65
N VAL A 24 2.52 -5.17 9.71
CA VAL A 24 2.21 -4.35 8.54
C VAL A 24 1.29 -3.21 8.96
N ALA A 25 1.68 -1.99 8.66
CA ALA A 25 0.86 -0.82 8.93
C ALA A 25 0.21 -0.29 7.66
N GLY A 26 0.84 -0.48 6.53
CA GLY A 26 0.28 0.02 5.28
C GLY A 26 1.25 -0.16 4.14
N LEU A 27 0.90 0.42 3.01
CA LEU A 27 1.71 0.34 1.80
C LEU A 27 2.16 1.73 1.40
N VAL A 28 3.32 1.80 0.78
CA VAL A 28 3.76 3.01 0.10
C VAL A 28 3.62 2.75 -1.38
N VAL A 29 2.90 3.59 -2.07
CA VAL A 29 2.53 3.38 -3.45
C VAL A 29 3.06 4.49 -4.33
N GLU A 30 3.58 4.11 -5.49
CA GLU A 30 3.95 5.05 -6.51
C GLU A 30 2.77 5.15 -7.47
N PRO A 31 2.08 6.29 -7.56
CA PRO A 31 0.90 6.38 -8.41
C PRO A 31 1.21 6.11 -9.87
N ASP A 32 2.37 6.56 -10.34
CA ASP A 32 2.76 6.32 -11.69
C ASP A 32 3.00 4.83 -11.84
N GLY A 33 2.16 4.15 -12.55
CA GLY A 33 2.26 2.72 -12.71
C GLY A 33 1.49 1.92 -11.66
N ALA A 34 0.94 2.59 -10.66
CA ALA A 34 0.16 1.94 -9.62
C ALA A 34 0.93 0.78 -8.99
N LEU A 35 2.14 1.08 -8.51
CA LEU A 35 3.00 0.06 -7.95
C LEU A 35 3.26 0.30 -6.48
N ILE A 36 3.33 -0.79 -5.72
CA ILE A 36 3.74 -0.73 -4.33
C ILE A 36 5.26 -0.64 -4.34
N THR A 37 5.81 0.33 -3.64
CA THR A 37 7.25 0.48 -3.56
C THR A 37 7.80 0.09 -2.22
N ALA A 38 6.97 0.05 -1.19
CA ALA A 38 7.43 -0.33 0.14
C ALA A 38 6.26 -0.70 1.03
N LEU A 39 6.57 -1.34 2.14
CA LEU A 39 5.61 -1.58 3.21
C LEU A 39 5.95 -0.69 4.38
N ARG A 40 4.92 -0.16 5.03
CA ARG A 40 5.12 0.55 6.28
C ARG A 40 4.86 -0.41 7.42
N LEU A 41 5.66 -0.32 8.45
CA LEU A 41 5.57 -1.23 9.59
C LEU A 41 5.29 -0.46 10.88
N ASP A 42 4.62 -1.15 11.79
CA ASP A 42 4.45 -0.67 13.15
C ASP A 42 5.23 -1.58 14.08
N GLY A 43 5.59 -1.08 15.23
CA GLY A 43 6.20 -1.91 16.26
C GLY A 43 7.64 -2.26 16.04
N VAL A 44 8.32 -1.54 15.16
CA VAL A 44 9.72 -1.77 14.92
C VAL A 44 10.52 -1.10 16.01
N LYS A 45 11.42 -1.83 16.63
CA LYS A 45 12.16 -1.30 17.74
C LYS A 45 13.28 -0.38 17.36
N ASP A 46 13.95 -0.68 16.30
CA ASP A 46 15.11 0.09 15.92
C ASP A 46 15.00 0.62 14.54
N GLY A 47 15.42 1.81 14.32
CA GLY A 47 15.57 2.34 12.99
C GLY A 47 14.26 2.68 12.34
N GLY A 48 14.20 2.56 11.07
CA GLY A 48 13.06 3.00 10.33
C GLY A 48 11.90 2.02 10.36
N ASP A 49 10.82 2.44 9.76
CA ASP A 49 9.60 1.67 9.77
C ASP A 49 9.13 1.33 8.36
N VAL A 50 10.01 1.30 7.40
CA VAL A 50 9.67 1.06 6.01
C VAL A 50 10.57 -0.02 5.43
N VAL A 51 9.97 -0.95 4.69
CA VAL A 51 10.71 -2.00 4.00
C VAL A 51 10.47 -1.85 2.52
N ALA A 52 11.52 -1.80 1.73
CA ALA A 52 11.36 -1.70 0.28
C ALA A 52 10.68 -2.94 -0.24
N TRP A 53 9.83 -2.77 -1.23
CA TRP A 53 9.08 -3.90 -1.78
C TRP A 53 10.01 -4.99 -2.30
N ARG A 54 11.15 -4.59 -2.87
CA ARG A 54 12.07 -5.59 -3.41
C ARG A 54 12.67 -6.48 -2.33
N ASP A 55 12.58 -6.07 -1.08
CA ASP A 55 13.09 -6.87 0.02
C ASP A 55 12.00 -7.75 0.63
N VAL A 56 10.78 -7.65 0.14
CA VAL A 56 9.70 -8.49 0.60
C VAL A 56 9.80 -9.81 -0.14
N HIS A 57 9.96 -10.88 0.62
CA HIS A 57 10.11 -12.20 0.07
C HIS A 57 8.77 -12.80 -0.30
N ALA A 58 7.80 -12.64 0.54
CA ALA A 58 6.47 -13.18 0.29
C ALA A 58 5.46 -12.49 1.17
N VAL A 59 4.23 -12.37 0.66
CA VAL A 59 3.12 -11.88 1.45
C VAL A 59 2.18 -13.06 1.58
N GLY A 60 2.18 -13.69 2.73
CA GLY A 60 1.38 -14.88 2.94
C GLY A 60 0.17 -14.62 3.79
N PRO A 61 -0.67 -15.63 3.97
CA PRO A 61 -1.89 -15.45 4.75
C PRO A 61 -1.64 -15.25 6.25
N ASP A 62 -0.50 -15.73 6.73
CA ASP A 62 -0.22 -15.64 8.16
C ASP A 62 0.85 -14.62 8.50
N ALA A 63 1.68 -14.27 7.56
CA ALA A 63 2.79 -13.37 7.83
C ALA A 63 3.37 -12.83 6.53
N VAL A 64 4.08 -11.74 6.63
CA VAL A 64 4.86 -11.21 5.53
C VAL A 64 6.31 -11.55 5.84
N VAL A 65 7.01 -12.14 4.87
CA VAL A 65 8.39 -12.55 5.06
C VAL A 65 9.27 -11.60 4.30
N VAL A 66 10.29 -11.04 4.97
CA VAL A 66 11.23 -10.13 4.35
C VAL A 66 12.59 -10.78 4.34
N GLY A 67 13.44 -10.34 3.44
CA GLY A 67 14.67 -11.05 3.18
C GLY A 67 15.73 -10.92 4.23
N THR A 68 15.92 -9.74 4.76
CA THR A 68 17.04 -9.55 5.66
C THR A 68 16.67 -8.68 6.80
N THR A 69 17.60 -8.58 7.73
CA THR A 69 17.36 -7.78 8.88
C THR A 69 17.51 -6.32 8.62
N GLY A 70 18.08 -5.97 7.51
CA GLY A 70 18.27 -4.56 7.24
C GLY A 70 17.04 -3.86 6.85
N VAL A 71 15.92 -4.53 6.96
CA VAL A 71 14.74 -3.97 6.48
C VAL A 71 14.39 -2.71 7.11
N ALA A 72 14.24 -2.47 8.17
CA ALA A 72 13.64 -1.30 8.73
C ALA A 72 14.53 -0.09 8.74
N ARG A 73 15.54 -0.05 7.82
CA ARG A 73 16.37 1.02 7.87
C ARG A 73 15.93 2.19 7.18
N PHE A 74 14.94 2.15 6.39
CA PHE A 74 14.53 3.28 5.64
C PHE A 74 13.77 4.17 6.51
N ALA A 75 14.34 5.14 6.93
CA ALA A 75 13.65 6.04 7.70
C ALA A 75 12.93 6.94 6.86
N SER A 76 11.88 6.80 6.52
CA SER A 76 11.32 7.69 5.72
C SER A 76 10.15 8.28 6.29
N ALA A 77 10.31 9.07 7.19
CA ALA A 77 9.22 9.76 7.72
C ALA A 77 8.56 10.65 6.74
N ASP A 78 9.29 11.09 5.75
CA ASP A 78 8.70 11.94 4.80
C ASP A 78 7.60 11.26 4.11
N GLY A 79 6.45 11.78 4.16
CA GLY A 79 5.37 11.23 3.42
C GLY A 79 4.74 10.01 4.03
N ALA A 80 5.19 9.60 5.18
CA ALA A 80 4.59 8.44 5.79
C ALA A 80 3.11 8.62 6.00
N ASP A 81 2.70 9.82 6.39
CA ASP A 81 1.28 10.07 6.58
C ASP A 81 0.54 10.06 5.27
N ARG A 82 1.21 10.44 4.21
CA ARG A 82 0.54 10.47 2.93
C ARG A 82 0.21 9.09 2.46
N GLN A 83 0.93 8.09 2.96
CA GLN A 83 0.75 6.74 2.49
C GLN A 83 -0.21 5.93 3.32
N ASN A 84 -0.95 6.59 4.19
CA ASN A 84 -1.97 5.89 4.93
C ASN A 84 -3.20 5.83 4.05
N LEU A 85 -3.27 4.83 3.23
CA LEU A 85 -4.26 4.78 2.15
C LEU A 85 -5.68 4.58 2.59
N LEU A 86 -5.91 3.63 3.47
CA LEU A 86 -7.28 3.27 3.81
C LEU A 86 -7.94 4.38 4.60
N GLY A 87 -9.15 4.69 4.24
CA GLY A 87 -9.91 5.75 4.89
C GLY A 87 -9.72 7.12 4.30
N LYS A 88 -8.77 7.29 3.36
CA LYS A 88 -8.59 8.57 2.75
C LYS A 88 -9.72 8.88 1.79
N ARG A 89 -9.98 10.16 1.62
CA ARG A 89 -10.98 10.60 0.68
C ARG A 89 -10.56 10.24 -0.73
N LEU A 90 -11.50 9.78 -1.52
CA LEU A 90 -11.26 9.52 -2.93
C LEU A 90 -11.83 10.65 -3.75
N LEU A 91 -11.00 11.26 -4.57
CA LEU A 91 -11.43 12.32 -5.45
C LEU A 91 -11.13 11.94 -6.88
N THR A 92 -12.01 12.30 -7.79
CA THR A 92 -11.69 12.14 -9.21
C THR A 92 -10.90 13.34 -9.68
N GLU A 93 -10.30 13.21 -10.84
CA GLU A 93 -9.55 14.32 -11.42
C GLU A 93 -10.45 15.50 -11.76
N LEU A 94 -11.76 15.30 -11.77
CA LEU A 94 -12.70 16.37 -12.01
C LEU A 94 -13.16 17.07 -10.73
N GLY A 95 -12.66 16.62 -9.60
CA GLY A 95 -13.00 17.24 -8.34
C GLY A 95 -14.21 16.67 -7.64
N ASP A 96 -14.71 15.53 -8.14
CA ASP A 96 -15.86 14.89 -7.51
C ASP A 96 -15.42 13.92 -6.45
N GLU A 97 -16.14 13.87 -5.35
CA GLU A 97 -15.80 12.95 -4.29
C GLU A 97 -16.44 11.60 -4.57
N ALA A 98 -15.65 10.55 -4.48
CA ALA A 98 -16.11 9.19 -4.73
C ALA A 98 -16.14 8.36 -3.45
N GLY A 99 -16.29 9.00 -2.31
CA GLY A 99 -16.30 8.32 -1.02
C GLY A 99 -14.90 8.27 -0.45
N THR A 100 -14.58 7.21 0.27
CA THR A 100 -13.26 7.02 0.83
C THR A 100 -12.71 5.71 0.30
N LEU A 101 -11.41 5.55 0.43
CA LEU A 101 -10.77 4.32 -0.02
C LEU A 101 -10.99 3.26 1.05
N ALA A 102 -11.80 2.28 0.73
CA ALA A 102 -12.16 1.25 1.68
C ALA A 102 -11.17 0.08 1.66
N ASP A 103 -10.61 -0.21 0.50
CA ASP A 103 -9.65 -1.29 0.41
C ASP A 103 -8.87 -1.18 -0.88
N VAL A 104 -7.80 -1.95 -0.97
CA VAL A 104 -6.94 -1.99 -2.13
C VAL A 104 -6.63 -3.45 -2.42
N ALA A 105 -6.89 -3.88 -3.64
CA ALA A 105 -6.52 -5.23 -4.07
C ALA A 105 -5.22 -5.13 -4.84
N PHE A 106 -4.27 -5.96 -4.51
CA PHE A 106 -2.97 -5.90 -5.15
C PHE A 106 -2.44 -7.31 -5.41
N ASP A 107 -1.50 -7.37 -6.34
CA ASP A 107 -0.82 -8.62 -6.66
C ASP A 107 0.38 -8.73 -5.72
N PRO A 108 0.41 -9.71 -4.83
CA PRO A 108 1.50 -9.80 -3.87
C PRO A 108 2.84 -10.18 -4.50
N GLU A 109 2.82 -10.69 -5.72
CA GLU A 109 4.08 -11.01 -6.36
C GLU A 109 4.69 -9.82 -7.07
N SER A 110 3.89 -9.10 -7.83
CA SER A 110 4.42 -7.99 -8.60
C SER A 110 4.37 -6.66 -7.86
N GLY A 111 3.53 -6.55 -6.87
CA GLY A 111 3.32 -5.27 -6.19
C GLY A 111 2.43 -4.33 -6.96
N ARG A 112 1.76 -4.80 -8.00
CA ARG A 112 0.91 -3.93 -8.77
C ARG A 112 -0.46 -3.80 -8.11
N ILE A 113 -0.96 -2.59 -8.06
CA ILE A 113 -2.30 -2.34 -7.55
C ILE A 113 -3.29 -2.72 -8.64
N ASP A 114 -4.17 -3.63 -8.32
CA ASP A 114 -5.16 -4.07 -9.29
C ASP A 114 -6.42 -3.21 -9.24
N THR A 115 -6.95 -3.00 -8.06
CA THR A 115 -8.24 -2.34 -7.90
C THR A 115 -8.27 -1.55 -6.61
N LEU A 116 -8.91 -0.38 -6.68
CA LEU A 116 -9.19 0.41 -5.51
C LEU A 116 -10.68 0.26 -5.22
N HIS A 117 -11.02 -0.01 -3.98
CA HIS A 117 -12.40 -0.20 -3.58
C HIS A 117 -12.90 1.03 -2.83
N SER A 118 -13.94 1.64 -3.34
CA SER A 118 -14.54 2.81 -2.72
C SER A 118 -15.53 2.40 -1.64
N SER A 119 -15.67 3.24 -0.62
CA SER A 119 -16.68 3.01 0.41
C SER A 119 -18.09 3.02 -0.15
N ARG A 120 -18.27 3.51 -1.35
CA ARG A 120 -19.57 3.53 -2.00
C ARG A 120 -19.78 2.31 -2.89
N GLY A 121 -18.87 1.35 -2.82
CA GLY A 121 -19.06 0.10 -3.57
C GLY A 121 -18.47 0.11 -4.97
N GLU A 122 -17.82 1.19 -5.37
CA GLU A 122 -17.23 1.23 -6.69
C GLU A 122 -15.88 0.56 -6.70
N ARG A 123 -15.54 -0.02 -7.83
CA ARG A 123 -14.23 -0.61 -8.02
C ARG A 123 -13.52 0.19 -9.10
N ILE A 124 -12.39 0.74 -8.75
CA ILE A 124 -11.64 1.60 -9.63
C ILE A 124 -10.36 0.91 -10.03
N PRO A 125 -10.11 0.71 -11.33
CA PRO A 125 -8.87 0.03 -11.74
C PRO A 125 -7.65 0.77 -11.23
N GLY A 126 -6.66 0.03 -10.78
CA GLY A 126 -5.45 0.63 -10.24
C GLY A 126 -4.75 1.54 -11.21
N VAL A 127 -4.87 1.26 -12.52
CA VAL A 127 -4.23 2.09 -13.53
C VAL A 127 -4.78 3.50 -13.56
N ARG A 128 -5.92 3.74 -12.92
CA ARG A 128 -6.46 5.09 -12.87
C ARG A 128 -5.93 5.91 -11.70
N LEU A 129 -5.08 5.33 -10.87
CA LEU A 129 -4.52 6.05 -9.73
C LEU A 129 -3.63 7.17 -10.26
N LEU A 130 -3.91 8.39 -9.86
CA LEU A 130 -3.15 9.55 -10.29
C LEU A 130 -2.29 10.15 -9.21
N GLY A 131 -2.73 10.10 -7.97
CA GLY A 131 -1.94 10.68 -6.91
C GLY A 131 -2.38 10.20 -5.55
N VAL A 132 -1.44 10.18 -4.63
CA VAL A 132 -1.69 9.82 -3.25
C VAL A 132 -1.04 10.91 -2.41
N GLY A 133 -1.81 11.59 -1.62
CA GLY A 133 -1.29 12.65 -0.78
C GLY A 133 -1.88 12.59 0.61
N ALA A 134 -1.53 13.57 1.41
CA ALA A 134 -2.02 13.62 2.78
C ALA A 134 -3.52 13.84 2.82
N TYR A 135 -4.04 14.58 1.86
CA TYR A 135 -5.45 14.94 1.88
C TYR A 135 -6.35 13.91 1.22
N ALA A 136 -5.92 13.29 0.14
CA ALA A 136 -6.79 12.45 -0.64
C ALA A 136 -6.02 11.52 -1.56
N VAL A 137 -6.73 10.56 -2.10
CA VAL A 137 -6.26 9.75 -3.21
C VAL A 137 -7.02 10.23 -4.43
N VAL A 138 -6.31 10.56 -5.50
CA VAL A 138 -6.94 11.10 -6.72
C VAL A 138 -6.87 10.04 -7.81
N VAL A 139 -7.99 9.83 -8.48
CA VAL A 139 -8.08 8.85 -9.54
C VAL A 139 -8.61 9.50 -10.81
N GLY A 140 -8.24 8.94 -11.93
CA GLY A 140 -8.76 9.41 -13.20
C GLY A 140 -10.16 8.90 -13.42
N VAL A 141 -10.92 9.62 -14.23
CA VAL A 141 -12.25 9.16 -14.54
C VAL A 141 -12.19 8.36 -15.79
N GLY A 142 -12.91 7.38 -15.82
CA GLY A 142 -13.16 6.63 -16.93
C GLY A 142 -12.24 6.60 -18.06
N GLY A 143 -11.39 5.72 -18.11
CA GLY A 143 -10.63 5.59 -19.28
C GLY A 143 -11.44 5.25 -20.44
N GLU A 144 -12.64 4.97 -20.23
CA GLU A 144 -13.40 4.55 -21.32
C GLU A 144 -13.60 5.63 -22.25
N LYS A 145 -13.50 6.74 -21.91
CA LYS A 145 -13.73 7.68 -22.80
C LYS A 145 -12.64 7.97 -23.56
N SER A 146 -11.81 7.48 -23.41
CA SER A 146 -10.77 7.83 -24.18
C SER A 146 -10.93 7.47 -25.54
N LEU A 147 -11.17 7.44 -25.82
CA LEU A 147 -11.37 7.10 -26.87
C LEU A 147 -11.69 7.49 -27.58
#